data_a16293effa04c24980b3553b2a2ca8c8
#
_entry.id   a16293effa04c24980b3553b2a2ca8c8
#
_cell.length_a   1.000
_cell.length_b   1.000
_cell.length_c   1.000
_cell.angle_alpha   90.00
_cell.angle_beta   90.00
_cell.angle_gamma   90.00
#
_symmetry.space_group_name_H-M   'P 1'
#
loop_
_entity.id
_entity.type
_entity.pdbx_description
1 polymer ?
#
loop_
_entity_poly.entity_id
_entity_poly.type
_entity_poly.pdbx_seq_one_letter_code
_entity_poly.pdbx_strand_id
1 'polypeptide(L)'
;MITAYIDFKSLDCFLALRPILKLAADCETLVSWQPYRSKQRALPTEVASESVTQTHHRVRAESERRLQQHYAELRELDIDPSRGQMDTSAALGWLAGLEGDTSSFVSRLFAAHWIEHTDINDPTFLEELTANCGLTRVHSTVNLDSIEREAEERGLFDAPTFLIEGQMFMGRAHIPLMRQLLTAGGDR
;
A
#
# COMPACT_ATOMS: atom_id res chain seq x y z
N MET A 1 -17.41 -2.49 3.67
CA MET A 1 -16.14 -1.76 3.99
C MET A 1 -14.96 -2.57 3.47
N ILE A 2 -13.95 -1.91 2.89
CA ILE A 2 -12.69 -2.51 2.45
C ILE A 2 -11.61 -2.18 3.47
N THR A 3 -10.90 -3.16 4.03
CA THR A 3 -9.67 -2.89 4.80
C THR A 3 -8.47 -3.06 3.87
N ALA A 4 -7.63 -2.03 3.76
CA ALA A 4 -6.47 -2.01 2.87
C ALA A 4 -5.18 -1.89 3.68
N TYR A 5 -4.34 -2.91 3.67
CA TYR A 5 -3.01 -2.88 4.25
C TYR A 5 -2.01 -2.37 3.23
N ILE A 6 -1.28 -1.32 3.60
CA ILE A 6 -0.41 -0.57 2.69
C ILE A 6 0.93 -0.22 3.30
N ASP A 7 1.91 -0.04 2.41
CA ASP A 7 3.20 0.60 2.70
C ASP A 7 3.47 1.72 1.69
N PHE A 8 3.84 2.90 2.16
CA PHE A 8 4.08 4.05 1.28
C PHE A 8 5.28 3.86 0.35
N LYS A 9 6.28 3.08 0.73
CA LYS A 9 7.41 2.73 -0.15
C LYS A 9 7.09 1.67 -1.19
N SER A 10 5.93 0.99 -1.10
CA SER A 10 5.53 -0.02 -2.07
C SER A 10 4.92 0.64 -3.31
N LEU A 11 5.58 0.48 -4.46
CA LEU A 11 5.06 0.94 -5.73
C LEU A 11 3.74 0.24 -6.08
N ASP A 12 3.58 -1.04 -5.74
CA ASP A 12 2.33 -1.76 -5.95
C ASP A 12 1.17 -1.18 -5.13
N CYS A 13 1.42 -0.71 -3.89
CA CYS A 13 0.44 0.01 -3.11
C CYS A 13 0.04 1.33 -3.79
N PHE A 14 1.02 2.11 -4.26
CA PHE A 14 0.75 3.35 -5.00
C PHE A 14 -0.05 3.08 -6.28
N LEU A 15 0.33 2.07 -7.05
CA LEU A 15 -0.38 1.69 -8.27
C LEU A 15 -1.79 1.11 -7.99
N ALA A 16 -2.03 0.53 -6.82
CA ALA A 16 -3.34 0.03 -6.40
C ALA A 16 -4.28 1.14 -5.88
N LEU A 17 -3.74 2.27 -5.42
CA LEU A 17 -4.49 3.35 -4.78
C LEU A 17 -5.70 3.82 -5.62
N ARG A 18 -5.45 4.29 -6.84
CA ARG A 18 -6.52 4.80 -7.71
C ARG A 18 -7.59 3.76 -8.06
N PRO A 19 -7.24 2.51 -8.43
CA PRO A 19 -8.22 1.45 -8.65
C PRO A 19 -9.06 1.12 -7.42
N ILE A 20 -8.48 1.09 -6.21
CA ILE A 20 -9.23 0.75 -5.00
C ILE A 20 -10.16 1.88 -4.56
N LEU A 21 -9.73 3.14 -4.68
CA LEU A 21 -10.58 4.30 -4.42
C LEU A 21 -11.75 4.36 -5.41
N LYS A 22 -11.49 4.05 -6.70
CA LYS A 22 -12.56 3.95 -7.68
C LYS A 22 -13.54 2.82 -7.35
N LEU A 23 -13.05 1.66 -6.95
CA LEU A 23 -13.90 0.55 -6.52
C LEU A 23 -14.77 0.95 -5.33
N ALA A 24 -14.20 1.60 -4.34
CA ALA A 24 -14.90 2.05 -3.14
C ALA A 24 -16.02 3.05 -3.51
N ALA A 25 -15.72 4.02 -4.37
CA ALA A 25 -16.71 4.99 -4.85
C ALA A 25 -17.82 4.32 -5.66
N ASP A 26 -17.48 3.41 -6.60
CA ASP A 26 -18.45 2.70 -7.45
C ASP A 26 -19.38 1.79 -6.64
N CYS A 27 -18.93 1.29 -5.48
CA CYS A 27 -19.68 0.39 -4.60
C CYS A 27 -20.21 1.09 -3.32
N GLU A 28 -20.14 2.42 -3.27
CA GLU A 28 -20.60 3.23 -2.12
C GLU A 28 -20.08 2.71 -0.77
N THR A 29 -18.80 2.31 -0.73
CA THR A 29 -18.16 1.74 0.45
C THR A 29 -16.93 2.55 0.87
N LEU A 30 -16.52 2.42 2.13
CA LEU A 30 -15.34 3.08 2.67
C LEU A 30 -14.11 2.18 2.60
N VAL A 31 -12.93 2.82 2.56
CA VAL A 31 -11.64 2.13 2.70
C VAL A 31 -11.04 2.47 4.07
N SER A 32 -10.80 1.45 4.87
CA SER A 32 -10.02 1.55 6.11
C SER A 32 -8.57 1.24 5.80
N TRP A 33 -7.72 2.25 5.87
CA TRP A 33 -6.29 2.13 5.56
C TRP A 33 -5.52 1.68 6.80
N GLN A 34 -4.77 0.59 6.67
CA GLN A 34 -3.96 0.02 7.73
C GLN A 34 -2.49 0.01 7.35
N PRO A 35 -1.58 0.44 8.24
CA PRO A 35 -0.16 0.39 7.97
C PRO A 35 0.35 -1.07 8.00
N TYR A 36 1.23 -1.39 7.06
CA TYR A 36 1.95 -2.65 7.03
C TYR A 36 3.29 -2.47 6.32
N ARG A 37 4.42 -2.68 7.00
CA ARG A 37 5.74 -2.57 6.39
C ARG A 37 6.00 -3.74 5.43
N SER A 38 5.97 -3.46 4.13
CA SER A 38 6.25 -4.46 3.11
C SER A 38 7.68 -4.97 3.23
N LYS A 39 7.84 -6.28 3.18
CA LYS A 39 9.17 -6.93 3.15
C LYS A 39 9.70 -6.83 1.73
N GLN A 40 10.53 -5.81 1.47
CA GLN A 40 11.18 -5.69 0.17
C GLN A 40 12.02 -6.94 -0.10
N ARG A 41 11.72 -7.61 -1.20
CA ARG A 41 12.59 -8.64 -1.72
C ARG A 41 13.77 -7.96 -2.38
N ALA A 42 14.94 -8.04 -1.76
CA ALA A 42 16.17 -7.63 -2.41
C ALA A 42 16.26 -8.37 -3.77
N LEU A 43 16.55 -7.62 -4.84
CA LEU A 43 16.84 -8.25 -6.13
C LEU A 43 18.08 -9.14 -5.91
N PRO A 44 17.99 -10.45 -6.13
CA PRO A 44 19.18 -11.30 -6.04
C PRO A 44 20.20 -10.77 -7.01
N THR A 45 21.42 -10.53 -6.54
CA THR A 45 22.55 -10.19 -7.40
C THR A 45 22.86 -11.43 -8.26
N GLU A 46 23.07 -11.25 -9.54
CA GLU A 46 23.47 -12.33 -10.44
C GLU A 46 24.76 -12.97 -9.92
N VAL A 47 24.72 -14.23 -9.55
CA VAL A 47 25.89 -14.98 -9.07
C VAL A 47 26.24 -16.03 -10.12
N ALA A 48 27.52 -16.26 -10.35
CA ALA A 48 28.03 -17.18 -11.39
C ALA A 48 27.51 -18.64 -11.28
N SER A 49 26.88 -19.01 -10.16
CA SER A 49 26.20 -20.29 -9.97
C SER A 49 24.91 -20.10 -9.15
N GLU A 50 23.81 -19.73 -9.82
CA GLU A 50 22.51 -19.66 -9.18
C GLU A 50 21.89 -21.06 -9.00
N SER A 51 21.32 -21.31 -7.84
CA SER A 51 20.42 -22.45 -7.66
C SER A 51 19.10 -22.22 -8.41
N VAL A 52 18.37 -23.28 -8.74
CA VAL A 52 17.05 -23.20 -9.40
C VAL A 52 16.10 -22.27 -8.62
N THR A 53 16.13 -22.32 -7.30
CA THR A 53 15.31 -21.47 -6.43
C THR A 53 15.71 -19.99 -6.56
N GLN A 54 17.00 -19.68 -6.59
CA GLN A 54 17.49 -18.31 -6.78
C GLN A 54 17.11 -17.75 -8.14
N THR A 55 17.26 -18.56 -9.20
CA THR A 55 16.83 -18.20 -10.56
C THR A 55 15.32 -17.89 -10.59
N HIS A 56 14.47 -18.73 -9.97
CA HIS A 56 13.03 -18.48 -9.90
C HIS A 56 12.70 -17.19 -9.15
N HIS A 57 13.37 -16.90 -8.03
CA HIS A 57 13.17 -15.66 -7.29
C HIS A 57 13.56 -14.43 -8.09
N ARG A 58 14.70 -14.48 -8.81
CA ARG A 58 15.15 -13.39 -9.67
C ARG A 58 14.20 -13.14 -10.82
N VAL A 59 13.82 -14.18 -11.57
CA VAL A 59 12.91 -14.06 -12.72
C VAL A 59 11.55 -13.51 -12.27
N ARG A 60 11.05 -13.96 -11.12
CA ARG A 60 9.80 -13.42 -10.56
C ARG A 60 9.92 -11.94 -10.19
N ALA A 61 10.99 -11.55 -9.51
CA ALA A 61 11.23 -10.14 -9.13
C ALA A 61 11.38 -9.24 -10.37
N GLU A 62 12.09 -9.71 -11.41
CA GLU A 62 12.20 -9.00 -12.69
C GLU A 62 10.84 -8.85 -13.39
N SER A 63 10.03 -9.92 -13.40
CA SER A 63 8.69 -9.88 -13.99
C SER A 63 7.77 -8.90 -13.26
N GLU A 64 7.78 -8.92 -11.94
CA GLU A 64 7.03 -7.98 -11.10
C GLU A 64 7.46 -6.53 -11.40
N ARG A 65 8.77 -6.28 -11.46
CA ARG A 65 9.32 -4.95 -11.79
C ARG A 65 8.91 -4.45 -13.18
N ARG A 66 8.99 -5.32 -14.21
CA ARG A 66 8.55 -4.97 -15.56
C ARG A 66 7.05 -4.62 -15.60
N LEU A 67 6.25 -5.38 -14.86
CA LEU A 67 4.82 -5.12 -14.77
C LEU A 67 4.53 -3.78 -14.06
N GLN A 68 5.24 -3.47 -12.97
CA GLN A 68 5.14 -2.19 -12.28
C GLN A 68 5.51 -1.03 -13.21
N GLN A 69 6.63 -1.16 -13.93
CA GLN A 69 7.08 -0.15 -14.89
C GLN A 69 6.04 0.06 -16.00
N HIS A 70 5.52 -1.01 -16.59
CA HIS A 70 4.48 -0.92 -17.62
C HIS A 70 3.22 -0.19 -17.11
N TYR A 71 2.79 -0.45 -15.88
CA TYR A 71 1.66 0.25 -15.30
C TYR A 71 1.95 1.72 -14.97
N ALA A 72 3.18 2.05 -14.61
CA ALA A 72 3.61 3.44 -14.41
C ALA A 72 3.59 4.19 -15.75
N GLU A 73 4.15 3.60 -16.80
CA GLU A 73 4.15 4.16 -18.16
C GLU A 73 2.74 4.39 -18.71
N LEU A 74 1.82 3.42 -18.56
CA LEU A 74 0.41 3.56 -18.95
C LEU A 74 -0.32 4.70 -18.23
N ARG A 75 0.20 5.17 -17.12
CA ARG A 75 -0.34 6.28 -16.33
C ARG A 75 0.47 7.56 -16.46
N GLU A 76 1.48 7.57 -17.34
CA GLU A 76 2.39 8.70 -17.54
C GLU A 76 3.07 9.16 -16.24
N LEU A 77 3.41 8.17 -15.37
CA LEU A 77 4.08 8.41 -14.10
C LEU A 77 5.59 8.27 -14.29
N ASP A 78 6.32 9.34 -13.94
CA ASP A 78 7.78 9.29 -13.80
C ASP A 78 8.13 8.78 -12.40
N ILE A 79 8.53 7.51 -12.32
CA ILE A 79 8.78 6.83 -11.06
C ILE A 79 10.27 6.67 -10.83
N ASP A 80 10.76 7.24 -9.72
CA ASP A 80 12.10 6.96 -9.22
C ASP A 80 12.10 5.66 -8.39
N PRO A 81 12.71 4.55 -8.89
CA PRO A 81 12.73 3.28 -8.17
C PRO A 81 13.46 3.34 -6.83
N SER A 82 14.34 4.32 -6.61
CA SER A 82 15.08 4.48 -5.35
C SER A 82 14.14 4.81 -4.18
N ARG A 83 13.00 5.43 -4.46
CA ARG A 83 11.97 5.75 -3.46
C ARG A 83 11.43 4.49 -2.75
N GLY A 84 11.41 3.37 -3.44
CA GLY A 84 11.03 2.09 -2.86
C GLY A 84 11.99 1.57 -1.78
N GLN A 85 13.20 2.11 -1.66
CA GLN A 85 14.20 1.71 -0.64
C GLN A 85 14.14 2.59 0.62
N MET A 86 13.36 3.67 0.60
CA MET A 86 13.29 4.59 1.73
C MET A 86 12.50 3.99 2.89
N ASP A 87 12.92 4.30 4.11
CA ASP A 87 12.09 4.01 5.28
C ASP A 87 10.85 4.91 5.29
N THR A 88 9.69 4.33 5.58
CA THR A 88 8.39 5.01 5.67
C THR A 88 7.70 4.75 7.00
N SER A 89 8.45 4.25 7.99
CA SER A 89 7.87 3.81 9.27
C SER A 89 7.24 4.94 10.07
N ALA A 90 7.80 6.17 10.02
CA ALA A 90 7.21 7.31 10.70
C ALA A 90 5.86 7.69 10.09
N ALA A 91 5.76 7.74 8.75
CA ALA A 91 4.51 8.01 8.04
C ALA A 91 3.45 6.92 8.28
N LEU A 92 3.85 5.64 8.33
CA LEU A 92 2.95 4.52 8.66
C LEU A 92 2.45 4.61 10.11
N GLY A 93 3.34 4.92 11.06
CA GLY A 93 2.95 5.15 12.46
C GLY A 93 2.04 6.37 12.62
N TRP A 94 2.23 7.38 11.78
CA TRP A 94 1.34 8.54 11.76
C TRP A 94 -0.06 8.17 11.27
N LEU A 95 -0.16 7.47 10.14
CA LEU A 95 -1.43 6.96 9.61
C LEU A 95 -2.22 6.17 10.65
N ALA A 96 -1.55 5.27 11.37
CA ALA A 96 -2.18 4.45 12.41
C ALA A 96 -2.71 5.26 13.61
N GLY A 97 -2.23 6.49 13.80
CA GLY A 97 -2.70 7.40 14.85
C GLY A 97 -3.87 8.29 14.44
N LEU A 98 -4.29 8.25 13.17
CA LEU A 98 -5.38 9.10 12.67
C LEU A 98 -6.74 8.44 12.84
N GLU A 99 -7.77 9.25 13.06
CA GLU A 99 -9.18 8.83 13.04
C GLU A 99 -9.94 9.46 11.87
N GLY A 100 -10.99 8.77 11.42
CA GLY A 100 -11.85 9.19 10.34
C GLY A 100 -11.50 8.60 8.98
N ASP A 101 -12.01 9.21 7.91
CA ASP A 101 -11.68 8.80 6.54
C ASP A 101 -10.31 9.35 6.12
N THR A 102 -9.31 8.51 6.19
CA THR A 102 -7.93 8.86 5.87
C THR A 102 -7.58 8.74 4.38
N SER A 103 -8.56 8.52 3.49
CA SER A 103 -8.32 8.31 2.05
C SER A 103 -7.63 9.49 1.36
N SER A 104 -8.00 10.72 1.71
CA SER A 104 -7.34 11.92 1.19
C SER A 104 -5.91 12.06 1.68
N PHE A 105 -5.67 11.79 2.96
CA PHE A 105 -4.32 11.77 3.56
C PHE A 105 -3.42 10.75 2.89
N VAL A 106 -3.89 9.50 2.76
CA VAL A 106 -3.15 8.41 2.10
C VAL A 106 -2.83 8.77 0.65
N SER A 107 -3.80 9.34 -0.08
CA SER A 107 -3.61 9.74 -1.48
C SER A 107 -2.54 10.82 -1.63
N ARG A 108 -2.58 11.84 -0.78
CA ARG A 108 -1.60 12.93 -0.78
C ARG A 108 -0.21 12.45 -0.37
N LEU A 109 -0.14 11.55 0.62
CA LEU A 109 1.13 11.02 1.09
C LEU A 109 1.83 10.15 0.02
N PHE A 110 1.07 9.31 -0.71
CA PHE A 110 1.60 8.58 -1.85
C PHE A 110 2.08 9.50 -2.97
N ALA A 111 1.34 10.57 -3.28
CA ALA A 111 1.76 11.55 -4.28
C ALA A 111 3.04 12.28 -3.85
N ALA A 112 3.11 12.73 -2.60
CA ALA A 112 4.29 13.36 -2.03
C ALA A 112 5.53 12.44 -2.10
N HIS A 113 5.35 11.14 -1.79
CA HIS A 113 6.44 10.17 -1.83
C HIS A 113 6.91 9.87 -3.26
N TRP A 114 5.99 9.47 -4.16
CA TRP A 114 6.34 8.91 -5.46
C TRP A 114 6.47 9.94 -6.59
N ILE A 115 5.80 11.08 -6.48
CA ILE A 115 5.76 12.10 -7.55
C ILE A 115 6.52 13.37 -7.16
N GLU A 116 6.27 13.87 -5.94
CA GLU A 116 6.87 15.12 -5.47
C GLU A 116 8.24 14.91 -4.82
N HIS A 117 8.61 13.67 -4.56
CA HIS A 117 9.85 13.22 -3.93
C HIS A 117 10.10 13.86 -2.55
N THR A 118 9.02 14.20 -1.85
CA THR A 118 9.06 14.80 -0.51
C THR A 118 9.51 13.77 0.54
N ASP A 119 10.14 14.24 1.61
CA ASP A 119 10.36 13.43 2.81
C ASP A 119 9.05 13.30 3.59
N ILE A 120 8.38 12.15 3.43
CA ILE A 120 7.09 11.88 4.08
C ILE A 120 7.22 11.50 5.56
N ASN A 121 8.43 11.41 6.10
CA ASN A 121 8.66 11.17 7.52
C ASN A 121 8.85 12.46 8.33
N ASP A 122 8.93 13.62 7.66
CA ASP A 122 9.02 14.92 8.34
C ASP A 122 7.74 15.17 9.16
N PRO A 123 7.85 15.31 10.51
CA PRO A 123 6.71 15.56 11.38
C PRO A 123 5.93 16.83 11.01
N THR A 124 6.62 17.89 10.58
CA THR A 124 5.99 19.16 10.19
C THR A 124 5.11 18.96 8.96
N PHE A 125 5.63 18.25 7.95
CA PHE A 125 4.86 17.90 6.75
C PHE A 125 3.62 17.04 7.11
N LEU A 126 3.78 16.06 7.99
CA LEU A 126 2.68 15.17 8.42
C LEU A 126 1.60 15.92 9.21
N GLU A 127 1.99 16.88 10.08
CA GLU A 127 1.07 17.75 10.81
C GLU A 127 0.26 18.64 9.88
N GLU A 128 0.94 19.32 8.95
CA GLU A 128 0.29 20.18 7.96
C GLU A 128 -0.67 19.39 7.06
N LEU A 129 -0.24 18.22 6.59
CA LEU A 129 -1.08 17.36 5.76
C LEU A 129 -2.32 16.87 6.52
N THR A 130 -2.16 16.49 7.80
CA THR A 130 -3.26 16.08 8.67
C THR A 130 -4.28 17.19 8.80
N ALA A 131 -3.83 18.42 9.10
CA ALA A 131 -4.69 19.59 9.22
C ALA A 131 -5.41 19.92 7.89
N ASN A 132 -4.68 19.86 6.77
CA ASN A 132 -5.22 20.12 5.43
C ASN A 132 -6.30 19.09 5.02
N CYS A 133 -6.21 17.86 5.53
CA CYS A 133 -7.22 16.83 5.33
C CYS A 133 -8.37 16.89 6.33
N GLY A 134 -8.36 17.82 7.29
CA GLY A 134 -9.39 17.95 8.34
C GLY A 134 -9.41 16.77 9.31
N LEU A 135 -8.28 16.08 9.46
CA LEU A 135 -8.12 14.92 10.33
C LEU A 135 -7.57 15.30 11.70
N THR A 136 -7.78 14.42 12.67
CA THR A 136 -7.21 14.54 14.02
C THR A 136 -6.35 13.32 14.32
N ARG A 137 -5.16 13.57 14.85
CA ARG A 137 -4.29 12.51 15.36
C ARG A 137 -4.58 12.27 16.83
N VAL A 138 -5.15 11.11 17.15
CA VAL A 138 -5.56 10.74 18.52
C VAL A 138 -4.51 9.90 19.25
N HIS A 139 -3.69 9.17 18.51
CA HIS A 139 -2.63 8.35 19.09
C HIS A 139 -1.26 8.86 18.61
N SER A 140 -0.51 9.49 19.54
CA SER A 140 0.84 10.01 19.25
C SER A 140 1.90 8.89 19.16
N THR A 141 1.63 7.73 19.75
CA THR A 141 2.54 6.58 19.77
C THR A 141 1.78 5.33 19.36
N VAL A 142 2.18 4.73 18.24
CA VAL A 142 1.59 3.50 17.73
C VAL A 142 2.68 2.45 17.59
N ASN A 143 2.40 1.24 18.06
CA ASN A 143 3.31 0.11 17.92
C ASN A 143 3.02 -0.63 16.60
N LEU A 144 3.76 -0.29 15.55
CA LEU A 144 3.64 -0.93 14.23
C LEU A 144 3.91 -2.44 14.29
N ASP A 145 4.84 -2.89 15.13
CA ASP A 145 5.17 -4.32 15.27
C ASP A 145 3.98 -5.12 15.81
N SER A 146 3.14 -4.50 16.66
CA SER A 146 1.92 -5.14 17.14
C SER A 146 0.87 -5.27 16.02
N ILE A 147 0.68 -4.20 15.25
CA ILE A 147 -0.27 -4.19 14.12
C ILE A 147 0.14 -5.22 13.07
N GLU A 148 1.42 -5.27 12.74
CA GLU A 148 1.95 -6.22 11.75
C GLU A 148 1.82 -7.66 12.23
N ARG A 149 2.18 -7.95 13.49
CA ARG A 149 2.02 -9.28 14.05
C ARG A 149 0.57 -9.76 14.01
N GLU A 150 -0.38 -8.91 14.39
CA GLU A 150 -1.81 -9.24 14.34
C GLU A 150 -2.28 -9.50 12.90
N ALA A 151 -1.77 -8.74 11.94
CA ALA A 151 -2.05 -8.95 10.52
C ALA A 151 -1.43 -10.26 10.01
N GLU A 152 -0.18 -10.56 10.38
CA GLU A 152 0.53 -11.80 10.02
C GLU A 152 -0.14 -13.04 10.64
N GLU A 153 -0.62 -12.97 11.87
CA GLU A 153 -1.39 -14.05 12.51
C GLU A 153 -2.70 -14.37 11.76
N ARG A 154 -3.25 -13.39 11.05
CA ARG A 154 -4.42 -13.57 10.14
C ARG A 154 -4.02 -14.07 8.74
N GLY A 155 -2.73 -14.29 8.47
CA GLY A 155 -2.23 -14.78 7.20
C GLY A 155 -1.82 -13.68 6.21
N LEU A 156 -1.73 -12.41 6.63
CA LEU A 156 -1.22 -11.34 5.80
C LEU A 156 0.32 -11.39 5.81
N PHE A 157 0.95 -11.30 4.64
CA PHE A 157 2.42 -11.36 4.52
C PHE A 157 3.01 -10.39 3.49
N ASP A 158 2.17 -9.58 2.82
CA ASP A 158 2.63 -8.58 1.85
C ASP A 158 1.61 -7.43 1.70
N ALA A 159 2.04 -6.30 1.13
CA ALA A 159 1.20 -5.15 0.79
C ALA A 159 1.35 -4.79 -0.72
N PRO A 160 0.28 -4.38 -1.39
CA PRO A 160 -1.07 -4.16 -0.88
C PRO A 160 -1.85 -5.47 -0.66
N THR A 161 -2.55 -5.56 0.47
CA THR A 161 -3.51 -6.63 0.73
C THR A 161 -4.84 -6.01 1.15
N PHE A 162 -5.92 -6.52 0.59
CA PHE A 162 -7.28 -6.04 0.84
C PHE A 162 -8.10 -7.12 1.53
N LEU A 163 -8.90 -6.70 2.52
CA LEU A 163 -9.81 -7.58 3.25
C LEU A 163 -11.25 -7.11 3.04
N ILE A 164 -12.12 -7.99 2.56
CA ILE A 164 -13.54 -7.74 2.32
C ILE A 164 -14.32 -8.95 2.87
N GLU A 165 -15.23 -8.72 3.82
CA GLU A 165 -16.07 -9.78 4.41
C GLU A 165 -15.28 -11.00 4.88
N GLY A 166 -14.09 -10.78 5.45
CA GLY A 166 -13.19 -11.84 5.91
C GLY A 166 -12.37 -12.53 4.81
N GLN A 167 -12.58 -12.21 3.54
CA GLN A 167 -11.77 -12.72 2.45
C GLN A 167 -10.59 -11.81 2.17
N MET A 168 -9.41 -12.40 1.98
CA MET A 168 -8.14 -11.70 1.76
C MET A 168 -7.73 -11.76 0.29
N PHE A 169 -7.36 -10.60 -0.25
CA PHE A 169 -6.92 -10.41 -1.64
C PHE A 169 -5.57 -9.74 -1.66
N MET A 170 -4.54 -10.44 -2.11
CA MET A 170 -3.20 -9.89 -2.24
C MET A 170 -2.98 -9.30 -3.63
N GLY A 171 -2.50 -8.06 -3.66
CA GLY A 171 -2.26 -7.33 -4.89
C GLY A 171 -3.54 -6.87 -5.61
N ARG A 172 -3.34 -6.07 -6.65
CA ARG A 172 -4.41 -5.40 -7.39
C ARG A 172 -5.12 -6.25 -8.45
N ALA A 173 -4.58 -7.44 -8.76
CA ALA A 173 -5.16 -8.32 -9.79
C ALA A 173 -6.59 -8.80 -9.44
N HIS A 174 -6.95 -8.80 -8.17
CA HIS A 174 -8.22 -9.30 -7.68
C HIS A 174 -9.34 -8.23 -7.60
N ILE A 175 -9.08 -6.98 -7.96
CA ILE A 175 -10.09 -5.91 -7.91
C ILE A 175 -11.41 -6.25 -8.64
N PRO A 176 -11.41 -6.93 -9.81
CA PRO A 176 -12.65 -7.36 -10.44
C PRO A 176 -13.49 -8.32 -9.59
N LEU A 177 -12.85 -9.27 -8.88
CA LEU A 177 -13.52 -10.19 -7.97
C LEU A 177 -14.01 -9.48 -6.70
N MET A 178 -13.22 -8.55 -6.16
CA MET A 178 -13.62 -7.70 -5.03
C MET A 178 -14.90 -6.91 -5.35
N ARG A 179 -15.03 -6.40 -6.59
CA ARG A 179 -16.24 -5.72 -7.06
C ARG A 179 -17.46 -6.64 -7.00
N GLN A 180 -17.34 -7.87 -7.49
CA GLN A 180 -18.44 -8.83 -7.48
C GLN A 180 -18.94 -9.12 -6.05
N LEU A 181 -18.02 -9.26 -5.09
CA LEU A 181 -18.39 -9.48 -3.69
C LEU A 181 -19.13 -8.28 -3.09
N LEU A 182 -18.62 -7.06 -3.32
CA LEU A 182 -19.22 -5.84 -2.78
C LEU A 182 -20.62 -5.58 -3.38
N THR A 183 -20.85 -5.93 -4.65
CA THR A 183 -22.17 -5.76 -5.29
C THR A 183 -23.13 -6.87 -4.92
N ALA A 184 -22.66 -8.12 -4.74
CA ALA A 184 -23.50 -9.24 -4.32
C ALA A 184 -23.95 -9.15 -2.85
N GLY A 185 -23.17 -8.46 -1.99
CA GLY A 185 -23.51 -8.24 -0.58
C GLY A 185 -24.58 -7.15 -0.36
N GLY A 186 -24.81 -6.28 -1.35
CA GLY A 186 -25.83 -5.22 -1.29
C GLY A 186 -27.28 -5.67 -1.51
N ASP A 187 -27.49 -6.91 -1.94
CA ASP A 187 -28.82 -7.49 -2.20
C ASP A 187 -29.36 -8.36 -1.02
N ARG A 188 -28.78 -8.24 0.18
CA ARG A 188 -29.22 -8.98 1.36
C ARG A 188 -29.79 -8.10 2.47
#